data_794bb46c4a63f74efa8d50d77559ee37
#
_entry.id   794bb46c4a63f74efa8d50d77559ee37
#
_cell.length_a   1.000
_cell.length_b   1.000
_cell.length_c   1.000
_cell.angle_alpha   90.00
_cell.angle_beta   90.00
_cell.angle_gamma   90.00
#
_symmetry.space_group_name_H-M   'P 1'
#
loop_
_entity.id
_entity.type
_entity.pdbx_description
1 polymer ?
#
loop_
_entity_poly.entity_id
_entity_poly.type
_entity_poly.pdbx_seq_one_letter_code
_entity_poly.pdbx_strand_id
1 'polypeptide(L)'
;MSAVLLPTLISCDIEEKEPIETMYTGFMTGYTNSDGYIKSLKDDFGKQYTVIEESEKLDPNAKYRIVASLAVDEKLNARILQMAPTISYKAPEDSILADSLRVKDPVEINSLYIGGGFLNLYVGIKVAKEGTTHRLFYTHLDDTTKLRFTIYHNAYDDEPVYTKYTYISIPLSGYGLSQNDTVSLTAKGYQKDYAYELIYK
;
A
#
# COMPACT_ATOMS: atom_id res chain seq x y z
N MET A 1 11.40 -75.61 23.57
CA MET A 1 11.87 -74.22 23.52
C MET A 1 11.15 -73.54 22.35
N SER A 2 10.13 -72.76 22.67
CA SER A 2 9.34 -72.00 21.65
C SER A 2 9.88 -70.58 21.61
N ALA A 3 10.37 -70.13 20.48
CA ALA A 3 10.83 -68.77 20.24
C ALA A 3 9.59 -67.90 19.84
N VAL A 4 9.29 -66.87 20.61
CA VAL A 4 8.27 -65.87 20.32
C VAL A 4 8.96 -64.76 19.52
N LEU A 5 8.61 -64.58 18.25
CA LEU A 5 8.98 -63.40 17.44
C LEU A 5 8.02 -62.26 17.79
N LEU A 6 8.55 -61.17 18.33
CA LEU A 6 7.82 -59.89 18.43
C LEU A 6 7.93 -59.12 17.10
N PRO A 7 6.83 -58.63 16.53
CA PRO A 7 6.94 -57.73 15.41
C PRO A 7 7.30 -56.31 15.90
N THR A 8 8.41 -55.79 15.42
CA THR A 8 8.79 -54.36 15.55
C THR A 8 7.89 -53.53 14.62
N LEU A 9 7.01 -52.73 15.20
CA LEU A 9 6.27 -51.69 14.48
C LEU A 9 7.27 -50.56 14.17
N ILE A 10 7.62 -50.46 12.89
CA ILE A 10 8.34 -49.27 12.37
C ILE A 10 7.27 -48.17 12.25
N SER A 11 7.27 -47.23 13.18
CA SER A 11 6.53 -45.97 13.03
C SER A 11 7.27 -45.17 11.95
N CYS A 12 6.64 -45.01 10.77
CA CYS A 12 7.06 -44.01 9.83
C CYS A 12 6.57 -42.65 10.40
N ASP A 13 7.43 -41.89 10.99
CA ASP A 13 7.24 -40.48 11.18
C ASP A 13 7.11 -39.84 9.78
N ILE A 14 5.89 -39.53 9.41
CA ILE A 14 5.62 -38.65 8.27
C ILE A 14 6.05 -37.28 8.76
N GLU A 15 7.27 -36.85 8.42
CA GLU A 15 7.64 -35.45 8.55
C GLU A 15 6.61 -34.66 7.72
N GLU A 16 5.71 -33.95 8.41
CA GLU A 16 4.89 -32.94 7.75
C GLU A 16 5.84 -31.91 7.15
N LYS A 17 6.00 -31.94 5.83
CA LYS A 17 6.74 -30.90 5.12
C LYS A 17 6.09 -29.56 5.44
N GLU A 18 6.88 -28.65 5.99
CA GLU A 18 6.43 -27.27 6.15
C GLU A 18 5.88 -26.75 4.81
N PRO A 19 4.74 -26.07 4.82
CA PRO A 19 4.14 -25.55 3.60
C PRO A 19 5.12 -24.58 2.92
N ILE A 20 5.28 -24.74 1.61
CA ILE A 20 6.10 -23.81 0.81
C ILE A 20 5.36 -22.45 0.81
N GLU A 21 5.98 -21.46 1.41
CA GLU A 21 5.45 -20.09 1.43
C GLU A 21 6.11 -19.23 0.36
N THR A 22 5.32 -18.45 -0.34
CA THR A 22 5.78 -17.43 -1.30
C THR A 22 5.71 -16.06 -0.66
N MET A 23 6.79 -15.29 -0.79
CA MET A 23 6.85 -13.91 -0.32
C MET A 23 6.15 -12.98 -1.32
N TYR A 24 5.27 -12.13 -0.83
CA TYR A 24 4.58 -11.11 -1.62
C TYR A 24 4.58 -9.77 -0.89
N THR A 25 4.90 -8.69 -1.60
CA THR A 25 4.81 -7.32 -1.06
C THR A 25 4.07 -6.42 -2.04
N GLY A 26 3.11 -5.65 -1.54
CA GLY A 26 2.36 -4.73 -2.39
C GLY A 26 1.31 -3.91 -1.64
N PHE A 27 0.65 -3.05 -2.40
CA PHE A 27 -0.52 -2.33 -1.91
C PHE A 27 -1.71 -3.29 -1.80
N MET A 28 -2.41 -3.20 -0.68
CA MET A 28 -3.54 -4.08 -0.37
C MET A 28 -4.64 -3.32 0.35
N THR A 29 -5.85 -3.86 0.23
CA THR A 29 -6.97 -3.48 1.08
C THR A 29 -7.16 -4.55 2.14
N GLY A 30 -7.01 -4.16 3.41
CA GLY A 30 -7.22 -5.00 4.58
C GLY A 30 -8.62 -4.79 5.18
N TYR A 31 -9.21 -5.86 5.68
CA TYR A 31 -10.52 -5.85 6.36
C TYR A 31 -10.36 -6.44 7.76
N THR A 32 -10.76 -5.67 8.78
CA THR A 32 -10.71 -6.11 10.17
C THR A 32 -12.01 -6.80 10.58
N ASN A 33 -11.90 -7.72 11.54
CA ASN A 33 -13.05 -8.33 12.22
C ASN A 33 -13.59 -7.44 13.36
N SER A 34 -14.57 -7.96 14.12
CA SER A 34 -15.15 -7.29 15.28
C SER A 34 -14.15 -7.02 16.41
N ASP A 35 -13.03 -7.74 16.45
CA ASP A 35 -12.00 -7.60 17.47
C ASP A 35 -10.88 -6.64 17.05
N GLY A 36 -10.89 -6.18 15.79
CA GLY A 36 -9.93 -5.24 15.24
C GLY A 36 -8.72 -5.90 14.57
N TYR A 37 -8.72 -7.22 14.35
CA TYR A 37 -7.64 -7.91 13.63
C TYR A 37 -7.92 -8.02 12.15
N ILE A 38 -6.92 -7.82 11.30
CA ILE A 38 -7.04 -8.05 9.86
C ILE A 38 -7.26 -9.55 9.64
N LYS A 39 -8.36 -9.92 9.00
CA LYS A 39 -8.72 -11.31 8.66
C LYS A 39 -8.68 -11.60 7.17
N SER A 40 -8.75 -10.57 6.34
CA SER A 40 -8.57 -10.73 4.90
C SER A 40 -7.85 -9.55 4.29
N LEU A 41 -7.10 -9.83 3.24
CA LEU A 41 -6.40 -8.86 2.42
C LEU A 41 -6.79 -9.06 0.97
N LYS A 42 -6.92 -7.98 0.22
CA LYS A 42 -7.11 -8.01 -1.23
C LYS A 42 -6.04 -7.14 -1.89
N ASP A 43 -5.28 -7.73 -2.81
CA ASP A 43 -4.29 -6.98 -3.57
C ASP A 43 -4.92 -6.18 -4.74
N ASP A 44 -4.10 -5.39 -5.42
CA ASP A 44 -4.54 -4.55 -6.53
C ASP A 44 -4.90 -5.32 -7.81
N PHE A 45 -4.57 -6.60 -7.86
CA PHE A 45 -4.91 -7.51 -8.95
C PHE A 45 -6.18 -8.32 -8.68
N GLY A 46 -6.81 -8.10 -7.52
CA GLY A 46 -8.05 -8.75 -7.12
C GLY A 46 -7.88 -10.06 -6.37
N LYS A 47 -6.65 -10.52 -6.15
CA LYS A 47 -6.36 -11.73 -5.39
C LYS A 47 -6.65 -11.52 -3.91
N GLN A 48 -7.32 -12.47 -3.27
CA GLN A 48 -7.71 -12.41 -1.87
C GLN A 48 -6.89 -13.40 -1.05
N TYR A 49 -6.51 -12.97 0.16
CA TYR A 49 -5.73 -13.73 1.11
C TYR A 49 -6.48 -13.81 2.43
N THR A 50 -6.46 -14.98 3.06
CA THR A 50 -6.97 -15.19 4.42
C THR A 50 -5.82 -15.03 5.40
N VAL A 51 -5.93 -14.10 6.35
CA VAL A 51 -4.90 -13.90 7.38
C VAL A 51 -5.12 -14.92 8.49
N ILE A 52 -4.13 -15.79 8.71
CA ILE A 52 -4.21 -16.91 9.66
C ILE A 52 -3.65 -16.60 11.05
N GLU A 53 -2.85 -15.54 11.19
CA GLU A 53 -2.30 -15.06 12.45
C GLU A 53 -2.93 -13.74 12.86
N GLU A 54 -2.83 -13.38 14.14
CA GLU A 54 -3.29 -12.07 14.60
C GLU A 54 -2.35 -10.97 14.10
N SER A 55 -2.93 -9.94 13.51
CA SER A 55 -2.22 -8.73 13.12
C SER A 55 -2.10 -7.77 14.31
N GLU A 56 -1.48 -6.62 14.09
CA GLU A 56 -1.66 -5.46 14.96
C GLU A 56 -3.15 -5.10 15.08
N LYS A 57 -3.58 -4.72 16.28
CA LYS A 57 -4.97 -4.36 16.54
C LYS A 57 -5.29 -2.97 15.99
N LEU A 58 -6.31 -2.90 15.14
CA LEU A 58 -6.83 -1.71 14.49
C LEU A 58 -8.29 -1.48 14.90
N ASP A 59 -8.97 -0.51 14.29
CA ASP A 59 -10.41 -0.34 14.53
C ASP A 59 -11.20 -1.55 14.02
N PRO A 60 -12.22 -2.00 14.77
CA PRO A 60 -13.02 -3.15 14.39
C PRO A 60 -13.95 -2.85 13.20
N ASN A 61 -14.21 -3.89 12.39
CA ASN A 61 -15.09 -3.85 11.21
C ASN A 61 -14.75 -2.71 10.23
N ALA A 62 -13.46 -2.40 10.11
CA ALA A 62 -12.94 -1.31 9.29
C ALA A 62 -12.20 -1.82 8.04
N LYS A 63 -12.02 -0.90 7.10
CA LYS A 63 -11.27 -1.12 5.87
C LYS A 63 -10.05 -0.22 5.86
N TYR A 64 -8.89 -0.81 5.63
CA TYR A 64 -7.61 -0.09 5.59
C TYR A 64 -6.94 -0.24 4.24
N ARG A 65 -6.36 0.83 3.75
CA ARG A 65 -5.44 0.80 2.62
C ARG A 65 -4.01 0.79 3.16
N ILE A 66 -3.25 -0.27 2.88
CA ILE A 66 -1.93 -0.52 3.44
C ILE A 66 -0.97 -1.02 2.35
N VAL A 67 0.31 -0.97 2.64
CA VAL A 67 1.33 -1.80 1.99
C VAL A 67 1.69 -2.89 2.97
N ALA A 68 1.67 -4.15 2.53
CA ALA A 68 2.01 -5.28 3.38
C ALA A 68 2.97 -6.23 2.68
N SER A 69 3.86 -6.84 3.48
CA SER A 69 4.67 -8.00 3.11
C SER A 69 4.08 -9.24 3.75
N LEU A 70 3.82 -10.25 2.94
CA LEU A 70 3.14 -11.49 3.32
C LEU A 70 4.03 -12.69 3.05
N ALA A 71 3.93 -13.72 3.91
CA ALA A 71 4.26 -15.09 3.59
C ALA A 71 2.95 -15.83 3.27
N VAL A 72 2.84 -16.43 2.09
CA VAL A 72 1.59 -16.95 1.54
C VAL A 72 1.76 -18.41 1.13
N ASP A 73 0.88 -19.30 1.60
CA ASP A 73 0.83 -20.70 1.20
C ASP A 73 0.04 -20.91 -0.12
N GLU A 74 0.03 -22.13 -0.61
CA GLU A 74 -0.67 -22.51 -1.86
C GLU A 74 -2.20 -22.33 -1.79
N LYS A 75 -2.78 -22.29 -0.57
CA LYS A 75 -4.23 -22.09 -0.33
C LYS A 75 -4.59 -20.62 -0.14
N LEU A 76 -3.63 -19.69 -0.32
CA LEU A 76 -3.78 -18.26 -0.08
C LEU A 76 -4.01 -17.89 1.40
N ASN A 77 -3.61 -18.76 2.33
CA ASN A 77 -3.44 -18.36 3.71
C ASN A 77 -2.18 -17.51 3.81
N ALA A 78 -2.28 -16.42 4.55
CA ALA A 78 -1.21 -15.43 4.65
C ALA A 78 -0.86 -15.11 6.10
N ARG A 79 0.44 -14.95 6.35
CA ARG A 79 0.98 -14.31 7.54
C ARG A 79 1.47 -12.91 7.17
N ILE A 80 1.09 -11.90 7.94
CA ILE A 80 1.56 -10.53 7.74
C ILE A 80 2.93 -10.42 8.43
N LEU A 81 3.98 -10.26 7.64
CA LEU A 81 5.35 -10.09 8.14
C LEU A 81 5.65 -8.63 8.50
N GLN A 82 5.11 -7.72 7.68
CA GLN A 82 5.25 -6.28 7.87
C GLN A 82 4.08 -5.57 7.22
N MET A 83 3.64 -4.48 7.82
CA MET A 83 2.68 -3.58 7.18
C MET A 83 3.01 -2.12 7.45
N ALA A 84 2.62 -1.25 6.54
CA ALA A 84 2.75 0.19 6.64
C ALA A 84 1.45 0.88 6.19
N PRO A 85 1.03 1.95 6.85
CA PRO A 85 -0.12 2.73 6.44
C PRO A 85 0.16 3.46 5.12
N THR A 86 -0.91 3.76 4.37
CA THR A 86 -0.84 4.65 3.21
C THR A 86 -1.52 5.97 3.51
N ILE A 87 -1.05 7.06 2.89
CA ILE A 87 -1.81 8.30 2.81
C ILE A 87 -2.94 8.06 1.81
N SER A 88 -4.18 7.87 2.29
CA SER A 88 -5.32 7.52 1.45
C SER A 88 -6.59 8.20 1.94
N TYR A 89 -7.09 9.13 1.15
CA TYR A 89 -8.35 9.85 1.38
C TYR A 89 -8.88 10.38 0.04
N LYS A 90 -10.14 10.81 -0.01
CA LYS A 90 -10.68 11.49 -1.20
C LYS A 90 -9.99 12.86 -1.34
N ALA A 91 -9.31 13.08 -2.45
CA ALA A 91 -8.60 14.33 -2.70
C ALA A 91 -9.58 15.53 -2.65
N PRO A 92 -9.27 16.61 -1.92
CA PRO A 92 -9.99 17.85 -2.04
C PRO A 92 -9.72 18.50 -3.41
N GLU A 93 -10.65 19.33 -3.88
CA GLU A 93 -10.42 20.15 -5.08
C GLU A 93 -9.27 21.12 -4.87
N ASP A 94 -8.42 21.26 -5.88
CA ASP A 94 -7.30 22.19 -5.85
C ASP A 94 -7.75 23.65 -5.71
N SER A 95 -8.90 23.99 -6.29
CA SER A 95 -9.50 25.32 -6.26
C SER A 95 -9.79 25.86 -4.86
N ILE A 96 -10.09 24.97 -3.89
CA ILE A 96 -10.40 25.37 -2.51
C ILE A 96 -9.14 25.45 -1.61
N LEU A 97 -7.97 25.08 -2.14
CA LEU A 97 -6.75 25.09 -1.35
C LEU A 97 -6.24 26.52 -1.14
N ALA A 98 -6.01 26.89 0.12
CA ALA A 98 -5.41 28.17 0.46
C ALA A 98 -3.98 28.28 -0.10
N ASP A 99 -3.57 29.47 -0.57
CA ASP A 99 -2.23 29.67 -1.15
C ASP A 99 -1.09 29.28 -0.22
N SER A 100 -1.22 29.51 1.09
CA SER A 100 -0.25 29.10 2.10
C SER A 100 -0.02 27.59 2.19
N LEU A 101 -0.94 26.80 1.64
CA LEU A 101 -0.83 25.33 1.57
C LEU A 101 -0.21 24.84 0.26
N ARG A 102 -0.07 25.69 -0.76
CA ARG A 102 0.44 25.34 -2.10
C ARG A 102 1.96 25.21 -2.19
N VAL A 103 2.62 24.87 -1.07
CA VAL A 103 4.07 24.65 -1.04
C VAL A 103 4.42 23.39 -1.80
N LYS A 104 5.39 23.48 -2.71
CA LYS A 104 5.84 22.40 -3.59
C LYS A 104 7.33 22.15 -3.40
N ASP A 105 7.73 21.74 -2.20
CA ASP A 105 9.07 21.21 -2.01
C ASP A 105 9.24 19.91 -2.77
N PRO A 106 10.48 19.56 -3.21
CA PRO A 106 10.68 18.40 -4.05
C PRO A 106 10.35 17.09 -3.36
N VAL A 107 9.86 16.14 -4.16
CA VAL A 107 9.69 14.73 -3.80
C VAL A 107 10.41 13.85 -4.82
N GLU A 108 10.60 12.58 -4.49
CA GLU A 108 11.06 11.53 -5.40
C GLU A 108 9.92 10.55 -5.63
N ILE A 109 9.53 10.29 -6.87
CA ILE A 109 8.53 9.27 -7.20
C ILE A 109 9.24 8.04 -7.73
N ASN A 110 9.27 6.98 -6.91
CA ASN A 110 9.96 5.73 -7.22
C ASN A 110 9.08 4.74 -7.98
N SER A 111 7.78 4.74 -7.71
CA SER A 111 6.81 3.98 -8.49
C SER A 111 5.47 4.69 -8.55
N LEU A 112 4.74 4.45 -9.63
CA LEU A 112 3.42 5.00 -9.90
C LEU A 112 2.64 4.03 -10.78
N TYR A 113 1.44 3.62 -10.35
CA TYR A 113 0.55 2.79 -11.16
C TYR A 113 -0.91 2.87 -10.69
N ILE A 114 -1.84 2.50 -11.58
CA ILE A 114 -3.26 2.33 -11.23
C ILE A 114 -3.52 0.85 -10.96
N GLY A 115 -4.10 0.55 -9.78
CA GLY A 115 -4.46 -0.80 -9.40
C GLY A 115 -5.45 -0.82 -8.22
N GLY A 116 -6.32 -1.84 -8.16
CA GLY A 116 -7.29 -1.99 -7.09
C GLY A 116 -8.31 -0.86 -6.94
N GLY A 117 -8.46 0.00 -7.97
CA GLY A 117 -9.29 1.22 -7.91
C GLY A 117 -8.57 2.42 -7.29
N PHE A 118 -7.24 2.40 -7.24
CA PHE A 118 -6.39 3.45 -6.69
C PHE A 118 -5.28 3.86 -7.65
N LEU A 119 -4.84 5.11 -7.56
CA LEU A 119 -3.55 5.57 -8.06
C LEU A 119 -2.55 5.42 -6.92
N ASN A 120 -1.59 4.53 -7.08
CA ASN A 120 -0.63 4.12 -6.06
C ASN A 120 0.76 4.69 -6.33
N LEU A 121 1.38 5.24 -5.28
CA LEU A 121 2.70 5.84 -5.35
C LEU A 121 3.59 5.37 -4.20
N TYR A 122 4.87 5.15 -4.51
CA TYR A 122 5.96 5.05 -3.55
C TYR A 122 6.80 6.31 -3.65
N VAL A 123 6.77 7.13 -2.59
CA VAL A 123 7.29 8.50 -2.60
C VAL A 123 8.42 8.65 -1.59
N GLY A 124 9.55 9.21 -2.02
CA GLY A 124 10.66 9.61 -1.16
C GLY A 124 10.62 11.12 -0.89
N ILE A 125 10.82 11.51 0.37
CA ILE A 125 11.06 12.87 0.79
C ILE A 125 12.37 12.94 1.55
N LYS A 126 13.15 14.01 1.36
CA LYS A 126 14.41 14.18 2.10
C LYS A 126 14.16 14.90 3.40
N VAL A 127 14.70 14.37 4.48
CA VAL A 127 14.55 14.87 5.86
C VAL A 127 15.91 14.95 6.54
N ALA A 128 16.06 15.86 7.53
CA ALA A 128 17.32 16.01 8.28
C ALA A 128 17.58 14.86 9.23
N LYS A 129 16.52 14.32 9.87
CA LYS A 129 16.62 13.24 10.85
C LYS A 129 15.35 12.38 10.89
N GLU A 130 15.50 11.18 11.44
CA GLU A 130 14.37 10.32 11.72
C GLU A 130 13.38 11.01 12.68
N GLY A 131 12.07 10.81 12.43
CA GLY A 131 11.02 11.44 13.22
C GLY A 131 10.62 12.85 12.78
N THR A 132 11.36 13.49 11.85
CA THR A 132 10.91 14.77 11.26
C THR A 132 9.61 14.55 10.48
N THR A 133 8.65 15.42 10.72
CA THR A 133 7.34 15.37 10.08
C THR A 133 7.22 16.48 9.06
N HIS A 134 7.11 16.12 7.79
CA HIS A 134 6.75 17.02 6.72
C HIS A 134 5.25 16.92 6.41
N ARG A 135 4.69 17.96 5.83
CA ARG A 135 3.33 17.87 5.31
C ARG A 135 3.39 17.40 3.86
N LEU A 136 2.84 16.22 3.62
CA LEU A 136 2.69 15.63 2.29
C LEU A 136 1.21 15.30 2.07
N PHE A 137 0.63 15.84 0.99
CA PHE A 137 -0.77 15.64 0.65
C PHE A 137 -0.99 15.80 -0.85
N TYR A 138 -2.21 15.55 -1.31
CA TYR A 138 -2.58 15.70 -2.71
C TYR A 138 -3.96 16.33 -2.86
N THR A 139 -4.16 16.96 -4.01
CA THR A 139 -5.44 17.55 -4.42
C THR A 139 -5.84 17.00 -5.78
N HIS A 140 -7.05 17.28 -6.22
CA HIS A 140 -7.48 17.00 -7.59
C HIS A 140 -8.01 18.27 -8.28
N LEU A 141 -7.94 18.24 -9.59
CA LEU A 141 -8.58 19.20 -10.48
C LEU A 141 -9.33 18.39 -11.53
N ASP A 142 -10.66 18.57 -11.56
CA ASP A 142 -11.50 18.03 -12.62
C ASP A 142 -11.42 18.97 -13.82
N ASP A 143 -10.83 18.48 -14.90
CA ASP A 143 -10.94 19.09 -16.22
C ASP A 143 -11.87 18.17 -17.05
N THR A 144 -12.64 18.76 -17.94
CA THR A 144 -13.73 18.09 -18.71
C THR A 144 -13.32 16.78 -19.42
N THR A 145 -12.02 16.51 -19.54
CA THR A 145 -11.48 15.35 -20.22
C THR A 145 -10.44 14.56 -19.41
N LYS A 146 -9.97 15.09 -18.29
CA LYS A 146 -8.86 14.48 -17.54
C LYS A 146 -8.99 14.74 -16.03
N LEU A 147 -8.86 13.68 -15.25
CA LEU A 147 -8.67 13.80 -13.80
C LEU A 147 -7.18 14.06 -13.51
N ARG A 148 -6.89 15.18 -12.85
CA ARG A 148 -5.52 15.57 -12.51
C ARG A 148 -5.32 15.58 -11.01
N PHE A 149 -4.23 14.96 -10.56
CA PHE A 149 -3.76 15.06 -9.18
C PHE A 149 -2.48 15.88 -9.10
N THR A 150 -2.36 16.66 -8.03
CA THR A 150 -1.13 17.40 -7.70
C THR A 150 -0.66 16.99 -6.31
N ILE A 151 0.61 16.60 -6.22
CA ILE A 151 1.28 16.35 -4.93
C ILE A 151 1.84 17.67 -4.40
N TYR A 152 1.51 17.98 -3.16
CA TYR A 152 2.07 19.10 -2.40
C TYR A 152 2.92 18.56 -1.25
N HIS A 153 4.10 19.12 -1.10
CA HIS A 153 5.03 18.80 -0.03
C HIS A 153 5.52 20.09 0.60
N ASN A 154 5.54 20.14 1.92
CA ASN A 154 6.15 21.23 2.68
C ASN A 154 7.13 20.62 3.68
N ALA A 155 8.40 20.89 3.46
CA ALA A 155 9.51 20.44 4.29
C ALA A 155 9.73 21.34 5.52
N TYR A 156 9.05 22.50 5.60
CA TYR A 156 9.22 23.50 6.69
C TYR A 156 10.69 23.91 6.89
N ASP A 157 11.44 24.12 5.79
CA ASP A 157 12.87 24.48 5.76
C ASP A 157 13.78 23.42 6.40
N ASP A 158 13.33 22.15 6.48
CA ASP A 158 14.15 21.05 6.96
C ASP A 158 15.29 20.70 5.98
N GLU A 159 16.47 20.37 6.51
CA GLU A 159 17.63 20.05 5.68
C GLU A 159 17.48 18.68 4.99
N PRO A 160 17.80 18.60 3.66
CA PRO A 160 17.62 17.37 2.89
C PRO A 160 18.80 16.39 3.06
N VAL A 161 18.91 15.70 4.20
CA VAL A 161 20.05 14.84 4.54
C VAL A 161 19.86 13.41 4.03
N TYR A 162 18.74 12.75 4.37
CA TYR A 162 18.46 11.37 3.92
C TYR A 162 17.02 11.21 3.42
N THR A 163 16.76 10.17 2.65
CA THR A 163 15.43 9.93 2.07
C THR A 163 14.59 9.07 3.00
N LYS A 164 13.43 9.59 3.40
CA LYS A 164 12.35 8.87 4.07
C LYS A 164 11.28 8.51 3.04
N TYR A 165 10.85 7.26 3.05
CA TYR A 165 9.85 6.77 2.11
C TYR A 165 8.46 6.69 2.75
N THR A 166 7.44 6.94 1.94
CA THR A 166 6.04 6.83 2.31
C THR A 166 5.21 6.30 1.13
N TYR A 167 4.01 5.84 1.43
CA TYR A 167 3.09 5.30 0.45
C TYR A 167 1.85 6.18 0.34
N ILE A 168 1.46 6.50 -0.89
CA ILE A 168 0.23 7.22 -1.20
C ILE A 168 -0.65 6.31 -2.03
N SER A 169 -1.94 6.25 -1.73
CA SER A 169 -2.91 5.45 -2.46
C SER A 169 -4.19 6.26 -2.63
N ILE A 170 -4.30 6.97 -3.76
CA ILE A 170 -5.40 7.89 -4.05
C ILE A 170 -6.60 7.09 -4.55
N PRO A 171 -7.74 7.07 -3.84
CA PRO A 171 -8.93 6.37 -4.31
C PRO A 171 -9.47 7.05 -5.58
N LEU A 172 -9.70 6.26 -6.64
CA LEU A 172 -10.23 6.74 -7.91
C LEU A 172 -11.76 6.60 -8.00
N SER A 173 -12.38 5.93 -7.03
CA SER A 173 -13.83 5.85 -6.93
C SER A 173 -14.44 7.22 -6.62
N GLY A 174 -15.55 7.53 -7.29
CA GLY A 174 -16.28 8.80 -7.07
C GLY A 174 -15.86 9.96 -7.97
N TYR A 175 -14.95 9.72 -8.95
CA TYR A 175 -14.60 10.69 -10.01
C TYR A 175 -15.25 10.39 -11.36
N GLY A 176 -16.13 9.39 -11.43
CA GLY A 176 -16.87 9.08 -12.67
C GLY A 176 -16.03 8.58 -13.83
N LEU A 177 -14.83 8.04 -13.55
CA LEU A 177 -13.91 7.55 -14.56
C LEU A 177 -14.50 6.36 -15.33
N SER A 178 -14.35 6.41 -16.64
CA SER A 178 -14.64 5.34 -17.60
C SER A 178 -13.37 4.68 -18.07
N GLN A 179 -13.49 3.48 -18.61
CA GLN A 179 -12.35 2.78 -19.23
C GLN A 179 -11.72 3.66 -20.32
N ASN A 180 -10.40 3.73 -20.33
CA ASN A 180 -9.55 4.58 -21.21
C ASN A 180 -9.52 6.07 -20.85
N ASP A 181 -10.16 6.51 -19.77
CA ASP A 181 -9.96 7.86 -19.29
C ASP A 181 -8.50 8.08 -18.82
N THR A 182 -8.03 9.31 -18.96
CA THR A 182 -6.68 9.66 -18.54
C THR A 182 -6.68 10.20 -17.12
N VAL A 183 -5.82 9.60 -16.29
CA VAL A 183 -5.48 10.09 -14.96
C VAL A 183 -4.09 10.66 -15.01
N SER A 184 -3.90 11.92 -14.67
CA SER A 184 -2.60 12.57 -14.64
C SER A 184 -2.17 12.91 -13.21
N LEU A 185 -0.83 12.96 -13.01
CA LEU A 185 -0.22 13.33 -11.75
C LEU A 185 0.92 14.30 -12.00
N THR A 186 0.98 15.38 -11.21
CA THR A 186 2.10 16.31 -11.18
C THR A 186 2.71 16.41 -9.79
N ALA A 187 4.03 16.55 -9.73
CA ALA A 187 4.77 16.80 -8.50
C ALA A 187 6.06 17.56 -8.78
N LYS A 188 6.54 18.34 -7.84
CA LYS A 188 7.88 18.92 -7.89
C LYS A 188 8.92 17.83 -7.62
N GLY A 189 9.93 17.72 -8.46
CA GLY A 189 11.04 16.78 -8.26
C GLY A 189 12.36 17.47 -7.93
N TYR A 190 13.35 16.72 -7.42
CA TYR A 190 14.68 17.27 -7.06
C TYR A 190 15.51 17.70 -8.27
N GLN A 191 15.37 17.02 -9.38
CA GLN A 191 16.11 17.33 -10.63
C GLN A 191 15.20 17.93 -11.69
N LYS A 192 14.00 17.37 -11.83
CA LYS A 192 12.97 17.81 -12.79
C LYS A 192 11.59 17.54 -12.20
N ASP A 193 10.63 18.33 -12.62
CA ASP A 193 9.23 18.12 -12.22
C ASP A 193 8.68 16.86 -12.87
N TYR A 194 7.79 16.19 -12.14
CA TYR A 194 7.07 15.02 -12.62
C TYR A 194 5.76 15.45 -13.28
N ALA A 195 5.48 14.87 -14.43
CA ALA A 195 4.20 14.95 -15.13
C ALA A 195 3.92 13.59 -15.76
N TYR A 196 3.01 12.85 -15.16
CA TYR A 196 2.63 11.51 -15.61
C TYR A 196 1.21 11.50 -16.14
N GLU A 197 0.96 10.67 -17.14
CA GLU A 197 -0.36 10.32 -17.64
C GLU A 197 -0.50 8.80 -17.64
N LEU A 198 -1.58 8.31 -17.04
CA LEU A 198 -1.91 6.89 -16.95
C LEU A 198 -3.32 6.68 -17.52
N ILE A 199 -3.54 5.52 -18.11
CA ILE A 199 -4.85 5.14 -18.63
C ILE A 199 -5.58 4.31 -17.58
N TYR A 200 -6.78 4.73 -17.23
CA TYR A 200 -7.69 3.98 -16.36
C TYR A 200 -8.25 2.78 -17.12
N LYS A 201 -8.07 1.56 -16.57
CA LYS A 201 -8.45 0.29 -17.20
C LYS A 201 -9.67 -0.32 -16.54
#